data_e00d176ece8ff534e4e59ea33797baf3
#
_entry.id   e00d176ece8ff534e4e59ea33797baf3
#
_cell.length_a   1.000
_cell.length_b   1.000
_cell.length_c   1.000
_cell.angle_alpha   90.00
_cell.angle_beta   90.00
_cell.angle_gamma   90.00
#
_symmetry.space_group_name_H-M   'P 1'
#
loop_
_entity.id
_entity.type
_entity.pdbx_description
1 polymer ?
#
loop_
_entity_poly.entity_id
_entity_poly.type
_entity_poly.pdbx_seq_one_letter_code
_entity_poly.pdbx_strand_id
1 'polypeptide(L)'
;MESSPDQAPPRRNRFGARFRMHGAAAFGRVHEARVRRRSGPLLVYARPHGDPARAGDTRLGLSVSRRCGHAVRRHRLKRLLREAFRTIRVDLPQGYDLLVVVHPHDPLPVAEYRRLLARAAEELDRRWRSIPKATGPALPETPARETPETLGLPDHPDHPDHPDHPKRRDPPPA
;
A
#
# COMPACT_ATOMS: atom_id res chain seq x y z
N MET A 1 -47.70 5.81 -16.86
CA MET A 1 -46.60 4.85 -17.06
C MET A 1 -45.31 5.66 -17.13
N GLU A 2 -44.71 5.94 -15.97
CA GLU A 2 -43.45 6.66 -15.88
C GLU A 2 -42.34 5.63 -15.76
N SER A 3 -41.51 5.62 -16.79
CA SER A 3 -40.30 4.78 -16.85
C SER A 3 -39.25 5.36 -15.87
N SER A 4 -38.94 4.63 -14.84
CA SER A 4 -37.85 4.95 -13.92
C SER A 4 -36.51 5.04 -14.67
N PRO A 5 -35.66 6.06 -14.40
CA PRO A 5 -34.35 6.19 -15.03
C PRO A 5 -33.41 5.12 -14.52
N ASP A 6 -32.88 4.40 -15.47
CA ASP A 6 -31.64 3.66 -15.55
C ASP A 6 -30.74 3.75 -14.29
N GLN A 7 -30.85 2.76 -13.43
CA GLN A 7 -29.84 2.51 -12.40
C GLN A 7 -28.65 1.83 -13.08
N ALA A 8 -27.71 2.64 -13.53
CA ALA A 8 -26.42 2.14 -13.98
C ALA A 8 -25.83 1.20 -12.90
N PRO A 9 -25.37 0.00 -13.26
CA PRO A 9 -24.85 -0.97 -12.29
C PRO A 9 -23.73 -0.34 -11.48
N PRO A 10 -23.63 -0.61 -10.16
CA PRO A 10 -22.62 -0.02 -9.29
C PRO A 10 -21.24 -0.29 -9.89
N ARG A 11 -20.54 0.79 -10.22
CA ARG A 11 -19.17 0.71 -10.77
C ARG A 11 -18.38 -0.21 -9.88
N ARG A 12 -18.01 -1.38 -10.39
CA ARG A 12 -17.28 -2.39 -9.64
C ARG A 12 -16.11 -1.71 -8.98
N ASN A 13 -16.07 -1.70 -7.66
CA ASN A 13 -15.06 -1.03 -6.83
C ASN A 13 -13.72 -1.79 -6.95
N ARG A 14 -13.15 -1.79 -8.18
CA ARG A 14 -11.89 -2.46 -8.48
C ARG A 14 -10.74 -1.67 -7.88
N PHE A 15 -9.79 -2.36 -7.27
CA PHE A 15 -8.52 -1.78 -6.86
C PHE A 15 -7.64 -1.55 -8.09
N GLY A 16 -7.96 -0.49 -8.86
CA GLY A 16 -7.29 -0.11 -10.10
C GLY A 16 -5.88 0.45 -9.85
N ALA A 17 -5.10 0.58 -10.93
CA ALA A 17 -3.71 1.09 -10.90
C ALA A 17 -3.62 2.48 -10.26
N ARG A 18 -4.61 3.35 -10.47
CA ARG A 18 -4.66 4.72 -9.90
C ARG A 18 -4.58 4.75 -8.36
N PHE A 19 -5.08 3.72 -7.69
CA PHE A 19 -5.06 3.60 -6.22
C PHE A 19 -3.86 2.86 -5.66
N ARG A 20 -2.95 2.44 -6.54
CA ARG A 20 -1.72 1.76 -6.14
C ARG A 20 -0.57 2.73 -6.16
N MET A 21 0.19 2.72 -5.09
CA MET A 21 1.47 3.43 -5.04
C MET A 21 2.55 2.50 -5.59
N HIS A 22 3.34 2.98 -6.54
CA HIS A 22 4.40 2.23 -7.20
C HIS A 22 5.74 2.96 -7.13
N GLY A 23 6.81 2.18 -7.16
CA GLY A 23 8.18 2.66 -7.27
C GLY A 23 8.81 3.10 -5.95
N ALA A 24 10.11 2.90 -5.84
CA ALA A 24 10.90 3.20 -4.64
C ALA A 24 10.79 4.68 -4.23
N ALA A 25 10.79 5.60 -5.20
CA ALA A 25 10.70 7.04 -4.94
C ALA A 25 9.37 7.43 -4.27
N ALA A 26 8.23 6.81 -4.66
CA ALA A 26 6.95 7.09 -4.02
C ALA A 26 6.92 6.58 -2.57
N PHE A 27 7.47 5.40 -2.33
CA PHE A 27 7.60 4.82 -1.00
C PHE A 27 8.55 5.66 -0.12
N GLY A 28 9.70 6.10 -0.67
CA GLY A 28 10.65 6.97 0.01
C GLY A 28 10.01 8.25 0.51
N ARG A 29 9.31 8.98 -0.36
CA ARG A 29 8.61 10.24 0.01
C ARG A 29 7.63 10.08 1.16
N VAL A 30 6.88 8.98 1.20
CA VAL A 30 5.93 8.71 2.31
C VAL A 30 6.67 8.37 3.59
N HIS A 31 7.76 7.62 3.48
CA HIS A 31 8.59 7.23 4.63
C HIS A 31 9.32 8.45 5.23
N GLU A 32 9.82 9.34 4.39
CA GLU A 32 10.50 10.60 4.79
C GLU A 32 9.59 11.54 5.56
N ALA A 33 8.29 11.55 5.26
CA ALA A 33 7.33 12.36 5.99
C ALA A 33 7.20 11.98 7.48
N ARG A 34 7.67 10.79 7.88
CA ARG A 34 7.71 10.26 9.25
C ARG A 34 6.41 10.28 10.04
N VAL A 35 5.31 10.70 9.45
CA VAL A 35 4.00 10.66 10.07
C VAL A 35 3.46 9.26 9.95
N ARG A 36 3.50 8.55 11.05
CA ARG A 36 3.17 7.11 11.11
C ARG A 36 2.32 6.75 12.32
N ARG A 37 1.55 5.68 12.20
CA ARG A 37 0.74 5.08 13.27
C ARG A 37 0.85 3.56 13.23
N ARG A 38 1.05 2.96 14.39
CA ARG A 38 0.93 1.50 14.55
C ARG A 38 -0.52 1.15 14.87
N SER A 39 -1.06 0.17 14.15
CA SER A 39 -2.40 -0.38 14.36
C SER A 39 -2.32 -1.90 14.25
N GLY A 40 -2.26 -2.58 15.39
CA GLY A 40 -1.97 -4.01 15.46
C GLY A 40 -0.65 -4.37 14.78
N PRO A 41 -0.65 -5.35 13.87
CA PRO A 41 0.54 -5.77 13.14
C PRO A 41 0.91 -4.83 11.97
N LEU A 42 0.16 -3.75 11.77
CA LEU A 42 0.38 -2.80 10.68
C LEU A 42 1.06 -1.54 11.22
N LEU A 43 2.12 -1.10 10.54
CA LEU A 43 2.68 0.23 10.70
C LEU A 43 2.32 1.03 9.46
N VAL A 44 1.44 2.03 9.62
CA VAL A 44 0.91 2.83 8.52
C VAL A 44 1.58 4.19 8.53
N TYR A 45 2.15 4.57 7.40
CA TYR A 45 2.65 5.91 7.13
C TYR A 45 1.64 6.62 6.22
N ALA A 46 1.48 7.91 6.39
CA ALA A 46 0.66 8.73 5.53
C ALA A 46 1.39 10.00 5.10
N ARG A 47 1.12 10.43 3.87
CA ARG A 47 1.55 11.73 3.34
C ARG A 47 0.47 12.25 2.41
N PRO A 48 0.04 13.52 2.50
CA PRO A 48 -0.76 14.14 1.47
C PRO A 48 0.01 14.11 0.15
N HIS A 49 -0.60 13.66 -0.95
CA HIS A 49 0.16 13.54 -2.20
C HIS A 49 0.27 14.86 -3.00
N GLY A 50 -0.47 15.90 -2.64
CA GLY A 50 -0.29 17.25 -3.19
C GLY A 50 -0.61 17.40 -4.68
N ASP A 51 -1.16 16.39 -5.34
CA ASP A 51 -1.55 16.42 -6.75
C ASP A 51 -3.03 16.83 -6.86
N PRO A 52 -3.35 18.04 -7.36
CA PRO A 52 -4.73 18.51 -7.46
C PRO A 52 -5.61 17.60 -8.33
N ALA A 53 -5.04 17.01 -9.39
CA ALA A 53 -5.76 16.09 -10.27
C ALA A 53 -6.18 14.78 -9.56
N ARG A 54 -5.63 14.51 -8.39
CA ARG A 54 -5.89 13.30 -7.57
C ARG A 54 -6.42 13.61 -6.18
N ALA A 55 -6.88 14.83 -5.93
CA ALA A 55 -7.31 15.28 -4.60
C ALA A 55 -8.35 14.35 -3.95
N GLY A 56 -9.18 13.67 -4.73
CA GLY A 56 -10.15 12.70 -4.26
C GLY A 56 -9.65 11.25 -4.14
N ASP A 57 -8.36 10.98 -4.41
CA ASP A 57 -7.84 9.61 -4.44
C ASP A 57 -6.87 9.36 -3.28
N THR A 58 -7.14 8.38 -2.46
CA THR A 58 -6.13 7.84 -1.52
C THR A 58 -5.52 6.59 -2.12
N ARG A 59 -4.17 6.52 -2.11
CA ARG A 59 -3.41 5.42 -2.70
C ARG A 59 -2.80 4.54 -1.62
N LEU A 60 -2.66 3.24 -1.94
CA LEU A 60 -2.09 2.24 -1.05
C LEU A 60 -0.80 1.68 -1.60
N GLY A 61 0.25 1.74 -0.80
CA GLY A 61 1.49 0.97 -0.94
C GLY A 61 1.59 -0.10 0.14
N LEU A 62 2.10 -1.27 -0.21
CA LEU A 62 2.28 -2.39 0.73
C LEU A 62 3.73 -2.84 0.77
N SER A 63 4.34 -2.81 1.94
CA SER A 63 5.64 -3.40 2.22
C SER A 63 5.45 -4.64 3.11
N VAL A 64 5.74 -5.82 2.57
CA VAL A 64 5.63 -7.11 3.28
C VAL A 64 6.98 -7.80 3.19
N SER A 65 7.74 -7.74 4.28
CA SER A 65 9.10 -8.27 4.35
C SER A 65 9.14 -9.82 4.32
N ARG A 66 10.32 -10.38 4.06
CA ARG A 66 10.57 -11.84 4.13
C ARG A 66 10.28 -12.42 5.51
N ARG A 67 10.38 -11.63 6.57
CA ARG A 67 10.04 -12.03 7.95
C ARG A 67 8.57 -12.43 8.12
N CYS A 68 7.67 -11.98 7.22
CA CYS A 68 6.26 -12.40 7.23
C CYS A 68 6.04 -13.81 6.67
N GLY A 69 7.11 -14.52 6.27
CA GLY A 69 7.08 -15.89 5.77
C GLY A 69 7.40 -16.01 4.28
N HIS A 70 7.17 -17.20 3.73
CA HIS A 70 7.43 -17.53 2.33
C HIS A 70 6.53 -16.74 1.35
N ALA A 71 6.84 -16.79 0.05
CA ALA A 71 6.19 -15.98 -0.98
C ALA A 71 4.66 -16.11 -0.99
N VAL A 72 4.12 -17.32 -0.91
CA VAL A 72 2.67 -17.58 -0.90
C VAL A 72 1.98 -16.85 0.27
N ARG A 73 2.55 -16.91 1.48
CA ARG A 73 2.01 -16.21 2.65
C ARG A 73 2.05 -14.69 2.46
N ARG A 74 3.15 -14.15 1.96
CA ARG A 74 3.28 -12.72 1.67
C ARG A 74 2.27 -12.26 0.61
N HIS A 75 2.06 -13.04 -0.45
CA HIS A 75 1.05 -12.79 -1.47
C HIS A 75 -0.36 -12.80 -0.88
N ARG A 76 -0.68 -13.76 -0.02
CA ARG A 76 -1.97 -13.82 0.70
C ARG A 76 -2.20 -12.56 1.53
N LEU A 77 -1.22 -12.11 2.31
CA LEU A 77 -1.30 -10.88 3.10
C LEU A 77 -1.56 -9.65 2.21
N LYS A 78 -0.82 -9.52 1.10
CA LYS A 78 -1.02 -8.44 0.12
C LYS A 78 -2.43 -8.45 -0.47
N ARG A 79 -2.99 -9.64 -0.78
CA ARG A 79 -4.36 -9.77 -1.31
C ARG A 79 -5.40 -9.35 -0.28
N LEU A 80 -5.29 -9.81 0.96
CA LEU A 80 -6.21 -9.47 2.05
C LEU A 80 -6.22 -7.96 2.34
N LEU A 81 -5.04 -7.34 2.40
CA LEU A 81 -4.92 -5.88 2.62
C LEU A 81 -5.46 -5.06 1.46
N ARG A 82 -5.24 -5.48 0.21
CA ARG A 82 -5.83 -4.80 -0.96
C ARG A 82 -7.34 -4.91 -0.96
N GLU A 83 -7.89 -6.06 -0.58
CA GLU A 83 -9.33 -6.25 -0.48
C GLU A 83 -9.93 -5.41 0.64
N ALA A 84 -9.31 -5.39 1.82
CA ALA A 84 -9.70 -4.53 2.91
C ALA A 84 -9.73 -3.05 2.50
N PHE A 85 -8.65 -2.56 1.89
CA PHE A 85 -8.57 -1.18 1.42
C PHE A 85 -9.61 -0.88 0.34
N ARG A 86 -9.80 -1.78 -0.63
CA ARG A 86 -10.76 -1.63 -1.72
C ARG A 86 -12.17 -1.35 -1.19
N THR A 87 -12.56 -2.03 -0.12
CA THR A 87 -13.92 -1.94 0.43
C THR A 87 -14.17 -0.68 1.26
N ILE A 88 -13.12 -0.08 1.85
CA ILE A 88 -13.28 1.09 2.73
C ILE A 88 -12.70 2.38 2.13
N ARG A 89 -12.06 2.33 0.97
CA ARG A 89 -11.29 3.48 0.44
C ARG A 89 -12.10 4.75 0.26
N VAL A 90 -13.42 4.63 -0.01
CA VAL A 90 -14.31 5.79 -0.16
C VAL A 90 -14.62 6.47 1.16
N ASP A 91 -14.56 5.72 2.25
CA ASP A 91 -14.80 6.17 3.61
C ASP A 91 -13.51 6.68 4.30
N LEU A 92 -12.34 6.42 3.69
CA LEU A 92 -11.07 6.90 4.22
C LEU A 92 -10.86 8.38 3.92
N PRO A 93 -10.04 9.08 4.74
CA PRO A 93 -9.57 10.42 4.40
C PRO A 93 -8.94 10.43 3.00
N GLN A 94 -9.35 11.39 2.17
CA GLN A 94 -8.95 11.45 0.77
C GLN A 94 -7.68 12.27 0.57
N GLY A 95 -6.98 12.03 -0.55
CA GLY A 95 -5.79 12.78 -0.94
C GLY A 95 -4.49 12.33 -0.29
N TYR A 96 -4.42 11.10 0.20
CA TYR A 96 -3.25 10.56 0.89
C TYR A 96 -2.56 9.43 0.12
N ASP A 97 -1.24 9.40 0.25
CA ASP A 97 -0.43 8.21 0.02
C ASP A 97 -0.27 7.45 1.35
N LEU A 98 -0.84 6.26 1.44
CA LEU A 98 -0.71 5.38 2.58
C LEU A 98 0.28 4.27 2.29
N LEU A 99 1.37 4.19 3.03
CA LEU A 99 2.31 3.07 3.00
C LEU A 99 2.09 2.19 4.23
N VAL A 100 1.72 0.94 4.00
CA VAL A 100 1.51 -0.05 5.06
C VAL A 100 2.67 -1.02 5.10
N VAL A 101 3.44 -0.96 6.17
CA VAL A 101 4.49 -1.93 6.51
C VAL A 101 3.87 -3.02 7.40
N VAL A 102 3.97 -4.26 6.95
CA VAL A 102 3.36 -5.41 7.62
C VAL A 102 4.41 -6.11 8.48
N HIS A 103 4.15 -6.18 9.78
CA HIS A 103 4.96 -6.98 10.72
C HIS A 103 4.52 -8.46 10.70
N PRO A 104 5.38 -9.40 11.09
CA PRO A 104 5.03 -10.82 11.19
C PRO A 104 3.80 -11.05 12.08
N HIS A 105 2.80 -11.71 11.55
CA HIS A 105 1.57 -12.12 12.26
C HIS A 105 0.82 -13.14 11.43
N ASP A 106 -0.10 -13.88 12.03
CA ASP A 106 -0.99 -14.77 11.28
C ASP A 106 -2.03 -13.95 10.51
N PRO A 107 -2.38 -14.38 9.26
CA PRO A 107 -3.34 -13.66 8.45
C PRO A 107 -4.67 -13.46 9.18
N LEU A 108 -5.07 -12.20 9.35
CA LEU A 108 -6.34 -11.82 9.95
C LEU A 108 -7.48 -11.85 8.92
N PRO A 109 -8.75 -11.90 9.37
CA PRO A 109 -9.90 -11.68 8.51
C PRO A 109 -9.87 -10.30 7.84
N VAL A 110 -10.43 -10.16 6.64
CA VAL A 110 -10.51 -8.89 5.92
C VAL A 110 -11.18 -7.80 6.74
N ALA A 111 -12.22 -8.14 7.52
CA ALA A 111 -12.93 -7.21 8.38
C ALA A 111 -12.00 -6.58 9.44
N GLU A 112 -11.07 -7.35 9.97
CA GLU A 112 -10.10 -6.84 10.95
C GLU A 112 -9.09 -5.90 10.29
N TYR A 113 -8.55 -6.25 9.12
CA TYR A 113 -7.70 -5.32 8.36
C TYR A 113 -8.42 -4.03 8.00
N ARG A 114 -9.72 -4.07 7.70
CA ARG A 114 -10.54 -2.87 7.47
C ARG A 114 -10.53 -1.94 8.68
N ARG A 115 -10.82 -2.48 9.88
CA ARG A 115 -10.83 -1.69 11.13
C ARG A 115 -9.45 -1.09 11.43
N LEU A 116 -8.38 -1.89 11.27
CA LEU A 116 -7.01 -1.45 11.52
C LEU A 116 -6.59 -0.32 10.57
N LEU A 117 -6.92 -0.44 9.27
CA LEU A 117 -6.61 0.56 8.26
C LEU A 117 -7.41 1.84 8.47
N ALA A 118 -8.72 1.74 8.71
CA ALA A 118 -9.58 2.90 8.95
C ALA A 118 -9.09 3.70 10.16
N ARG A 119 -8.91 3.04 11.30
CA ARG A 119 -8.40 3.67 12.52
C ARG A 119 -7.06 4.37 12.32
N ALA A 120 -6.13 3.70 11.62
CA ALA A 120 -4.82 4.30 11.36
C ALA A 120 -4.92 5.52 10.45
N ALA A 121 -5.72 5.46 9.38
CA ALA A 121 -5.88 6.54 8.42
C ALA A 121 -6.54 7.77 9.05
N GLU A 122 -7.60 7.61 9.85
CA GLU A 122 -8.26 8.69 10.57
C GLU A 122 -7.33 9.39 11.54
N GLU A 123 -6.53 8.62 12.27
CA GLU A 123 -5.60 9.19 13.24
C GLU A 123 -4.43 9.92 12.56
N LEU A 124 -3.96 9.40 11.43
CA LEU A 124 -2.94 10.05 10.62
C LEU A 124 -3.45 11.34 9.97
N ASP A 125 -4.71 11.36 9.50
CA ASP A 125 -5.36 12.56 8.98
C ASP A 125 -5.45 13.66 10.06
N ARG A 126 -5.90 13.30 11.27
CA ARG A 126 -5.93 14.24 12.40
C ARG A 126 -4.53 14.81 12.69
N ARG A 127 -3.49 13.98 12.65
CA ARG A 127 -2.10 14.43 12.84
C ARG A 127 -1.67 15.39 11.75
N TRP A 128 -1.97 15.11 10.49
CA TRP A 128 -1.63 16.00 9.38
C TRP A 128 -2.35 17.33 9.48
N ARG A 129 -3.61 17.36 9.91
CA ARG A 129 -4.37 18.60 10.12
C ARG A 129 -3.86 19.43 11.28
N SER A 130 -3.21 18.83 12.26
CA SER A 130 -2.62 19.52 13.40
C SER A 130 -1.23 20.09 13.12
N ILE A 131 -0.58 19.72 12.01
CA ILE A 131 0.71 20.29 11.63
C ILE A 131 0.49 21.68 11.03
N PRO A 132 1.09 22.76 11.61
CA PRO A 132 0.98 24.10 11.04
C PRO A 132 1.48 24.14 9.62
N LYS A 133 0.72 24.73 8.69
CA LYS A 133 1.07 24.81 7.26
C LYS A 133 2.32 25.67 6.96
N ALA A 134 2.85 26.37 7.95
CA ALA A 134 3.94 27.32 7.81
C ALA A 134 5.35 26.74 7.99
N THR A 135 5.48 25.48 8.37
CA THR A 135 6.80 24.87 8.56
C THR A 135 6.89 23.66 7.67
N GLY A 136 7.72 23.72 6.63
CA GLY A 136 8.22 22.51 5.99
C GLY A 136 8.75 21.57 7.08
N PRO A 137 8.81 20.23 6.87
CA PRO A 137 8.94 19.27 7.95
C PRO A 137 10.20 19.51 8.79
N ALA A 138 10.03 20.28 9.86
CA ALA A 138 10.94 20.23 11.00
C ALA A 138 10.66 18.90 11.69
N LEU A 139 11.65 18.05 11.64
CA LEU A 139 11.64 16.70 12.18
C LEU A 139 11.34 16.76 13.69
N PRO A 140 10.28 16.14 14.22
CA PRO A 140 10.26 15.85 15.65
C PRO A 140 11.39 14.88 15.93
N GLU A 141 12.29 15.30 16.80
CA GLU A 141 13.38 14.48 17.26
C GLU A 141 12.86 13.14 17.79
N THR A 142 13.39 12.08 17.26
CA THR A 142 13.07 10.70 17.59
C THR A 142 13.67 10.41 18.97
N PRO A 143 12.95 9.79 19.92
CA PRO A 143 13.62 9.04 20.97
C PRO A 143 14.44 7.93 20.31
N ALA A 144 15.71 7.89 20.66
CA ALA A 144 16.75 7.10 20.06
C ALA A 144 16.42 5.59 20.02
N ARG A 145 16.87 4.99 18.93
CA ARG A 145 17.25 3.60 18.77
C ARG A 145 16.13 2.53 18.77
N GLU A 146 15.54 2.36 17.60
CA GLU A 146 15.55 1.04 17.00
C GLU A 146 16.26 1.19 15.66
N THR A 147 17.47 0.68 15.55
CA THR A 147 18.21 0.53 14.31
C THR A 147 17.29 -0.21 13.32
N PRO A 148 17.04 0.33 12.14
CA PRO A 148 16.44 -0.46 11.09
C PRO A 148 17.50 -1.45 10.63
N GLU A 149 17.50 -2.63 11.27
CA GLU A 149 18.14 -3.79 10.67
C GLU A 149 17.55 -3.92 9.26
N THR A 150 18.36 -3.55 8.32
CA THR A 150 18.26 -3.78 6.88
C THR A 150 16.83 -4.00 6.38
N LEU A 151 16.11 -2.89 6.14
CA LEU A 151 14.95 -2.91 5.25
C LEU A 151 15.47 -3.35 3.88
N GLY A 152 15.38 -4.68 3.66
CA GLY A 152 15.63 -5.22 2.33
C GLY A 152 14.79 -4.41 1.35
N LEU A 153 15.46 -3.79 0.39
CA LEU A 153 14.84 -3.19 -0.79
C LEU A 153 13.72 -4.12 -1.25
N PRO A 154 12.56 -3.60 -1.61
CA PRO A 154 11.51 -4.43 -2.15
C PRO A 154 12.08 -5.23 -3.31
N ASP A 155 12.05 -6.57 -3.16
CA ASP A 155 12.38 -7.47 -4.24
C ASP A 155 11.72 -6.96 -5.52
N HIS A 156 12.52 -6.77 -6.54
CA HIS A 156 12.09 -6.53 -7.91
C HIS A 156 10.93 -7.50 -8.20
N PRO A 157 9.86 -7.06 -8.85
CA PRO A 157 8.80 -7.99 -9.23
C PRO A 157 9.43 -9.12 -10.04
N ASP A 158 9.19 -10.36 -9.60
CA ASP A 158 9.53 -11.57 -10.30
C ASP A 158 9.32 -11.36 -11.80
N HIS A 159 10.40 -11.34 -12.53
CA HIS A 159 10.38 -11.54 -13.97
C HIS A 159 9.74 -12.94 -14.15
N PRO A 160 8.66 -13.07 -14.91
CA PRO A 160 8.14 -14.40 -15.22
C PRO A 160 9.25 -15.17 -15.91
N ASP A 161 9.55 -16.36 -15.37
CA ASP A 161 10.41 -17.36 -16.00
C ASP A 161 10.10 -17.41 -17.50
N HIS A 162 11.10 -17.08 -18.29
CA HIS A 162 11.08 -17.30 -19.72
C HIS A 162 11.05 -18.82 -19.93
N PRO A 163 10.05 -19.37 -20.59
CA PRO A 163 10.06 -20.78 -20.90
C PRO A 163 11.24 -21.12 -21.78
N ASP A 164 11.92 -22.16 -21.36
CA ASP A 164 13.02 -22.87 -21.99
C ASP A 164 13.01 -22.80 -23.52
N HIS A 165 14.01 -22.15 -24.08
CA HIS A 165 14.28 -22.25 -25.52
C HIS A 165 14.72 -23.70 -25.85
N PRO A 166 14.03 -24.43 -26.72
CA PRO A 166 14.47 -25.74 -27.12
C PRO A 166 15.83 -25.62 -27.85
N LYS A 167 16.83 -26.33 -27.33
CA LYS A 167 18.15 -26.49 -27.96
C LYS A 167 17.97 -26.96 -29.40
N ARG A 168 18.41 -26.13 -30.34
CA ARG A 168 18.54 -26.53 -31.75
C ARG A 168 19.43 -27.78 -31.78
N ARG A 169 18.88 -28.90 -32.29
CA ARG A 169 19.63 -30.07 -32.66
C ARG A 169 20.44 -29.72 -33.91
N ASP A 170 21.76 -29.85 -33.82
CA ASP A 170 22.62 -29.82 -34.97
C ASP A 170 22.31 -31.02 -35.89
N PRO A 171 22.35 -30.85 -37.23
CA PRO A 171 22.20 -31.95 -38.17
C PRO A 171 23.45 -32.82 -38.14
N PRO A 172 23.34 -34.14 -38.43
CA PRO A 172 24.48 -35.03 -38.48
C PRO A 172 25.36 -34.74 -39.73
N PRO A 173 26.68 -34.98 -39.66
CA PRO A 173 27.57 -34.80 -40.79
C PRO A 173 27.33 -35.88 -41.85
N ALA A 174 27.56 -35.48 -43.12
CA ALA A 174 27.48 -36.33 -44.32
C ALA A 174 28.58 -37.39 -44.39
#